data_fc0b1a411cc8a242fa67a2d156e7bb0c
#
_entry.id   fc0b1a411cc8a242fa67a2d156e7bb0c
#
_cell.length_a   1.000
_cell.length_b   1.000
_cell.length_c   1.000
_cell.angle_alpha   90.00
_cell.angle_beta   90.00
_cell.angle_gamma   90.00
#
_symmetry.space_group_name_H-M   'P 1'
#
loop_
_entity.id
_entity.type
_entity.pdbx_description
1 polymer ?
#
loop_
_entity_poly.entity_id
_entity_poly.type
_entity_poly.pdbx_seq_one_letter_code
_entity_poly.pdbx_strand_id
1 'polypeptide(L)'
;MLASTSNITQAGRIPMRPRGQDHSETSAHNRLLVWELLRQHGPQSRSQLRELSRMGSSTLTYVVRDLMEHNLVRPKGKRKSDTVGKKQELMEMNPDYGRFGGFFIEGSEISVTVVDAAGNEVDHRRVPYADSIDDALNVIGQYMDDLIGRGLSPDAPMAGLGFAVPGITDFRSGKIVQSWRLGLSDYDLAGKVRERWGMPLVVENDVKLASWAEAEQLGADLPESMIFLALNATTDRAESAELYGMGMSVIQHGQLQSGSHNGAGELDGLRKLIGDMKLNHKQVKLLRAPADKLDASLEPFIDEFSRLLSILVDLVDPASVVLGGSLEVANGAFFDSLNERIMHQRILHGCRELTVRPSAHGERGVAMGAAMLARRAAVRESFTNLEIKTNRK
;
A
#
# COMPACT_ATOMS: atom_id res chain seq x y z
N MET A 1 -11.65 22.59 -25.34
CA MET A 1 -12.75 21.93 -24.62
C MET A 1 -12.13 21.19 -23.44
N LEU A 2 -12.19 21.83 -22.28
CA LEU A 2 -11.59 21.32 -21.04
C LEU A 2 -12.70 20.52 -20.31
N ALA A 3 -12.62 19.20 -20.35
CA ALA A 3 -13.53 18.32 -19.60
C ALA A 3 -12.76 17.61 -18.50
N SER A 4 -13.13 18.00 -17.26
CA SER A 4 -13.10 17.27 -16.00
C SER A 4 -11.79 16.61 -15.52
N THR A 5 -10.92 17.40 -14.93
CA THR A 5 -9.82 16.97 -14.04
C THR A 5 -10.24 16.81 -12.57
N SER A 6 -11.55 16.84 -12.27
CA SER A 6 -12.03 16.98 -10.87
C SER A 6 -12.31 15.68 -10.09
N ASN A 7 -12.15 14.48 -10.66
CA ASN A 7 -12.65 13.24 -10.03
C ASN A 7 -11.60 12.36 -9.33
N ILE A 8 -10.32 12.71 -9.35
CA ILE A 8 -9.28 11.88 -8.69
C ILE A 8 -9.14 12.19 -7.19
N THR A 9 -9.73 13.29 -6.73
CA THR A 9 -9.51 13.89 -5.39
C THR A 9 -10.14 13.15 -4.21
N GLN A 10 -10.96 12.10 -4.43
CA GLN A 10 -11.71 11.43 -3.36
C GLN A 10 -11.31 9.96 -3.12
N ALA A 11 -10.15 9.54 -3.56
CA ALA A 11 -9.70 8.15 -3.40
C ALA A 11 -9.54 7.70 -1.93
N GLY A 12 -9.56 8.62 -0.99
CA GLY A 12 -9.30 8.36 0.41
C GLY A 12 -10.42 8.62 1.42
N ARG A 13 -11.61 9.06 1.04
CA ARG A 13 -12.71 9.24 1.99
C ARG A 13 -13.85 8.28 1.69
N ILE A 14 -14.28 7.49 2.69
CA ILE A 14 -15.65 7.01 2.77
C ILE A 14 -16.43 8.24 3.27
N PRO A 15 -17.22 8.95 2.46
CA PRO A 15 -17.90 10.15 2.93
C PRO A 15 -18.97 9.76 3.93
N MET A 16 -18.95 10.39 5.11
CA MET A 16 -20.17 10.55 5.89
C MET A 16 -21.18 11.26 4.97
N ARG A 17 -22.36 10.68 4.79
CA ARG A 17 -23.39 11.11 3.82
C ARG A 17 -23.60 12.62 3.81
N PRO A 18 -23.25 13.37 2.77
CA PRO A 18 -23.89 14.66 2.49
C PRO A 18 -25.32 14.39 1.99
N ARG A 19 -26.29 15.17 2.44
CA ARG A 19 -27.65 15.16 1.88
C ARG A 19 -27.58 15.63 0.43
N GLY A 20 -28.04 14.79 -0.52
CA GLY A 20 -28.21 15.17 -1.92
C GLY A 20 -27.18 14.57 -2.90
N GLN A 21 -26.73 13.32 -2.69
CA GLN A 21 -25.94 12.58 -3.71
C GLN A 21 -26.85 12.12 -4.85
N ASP A 22 -26.37 12.29 -6.10
CA ASP A 22 -27.01 11.75 -7.29
C ASP A 22 -27.06 10.20 -7.22
N HIS A 23 -28.09 9.59 -7.80
CA HIS A 23 -28.27 8.13 -7.80
C HIS A 23 -27.05 7.36 -8.36
N SER A 24 -26.30 7.97 -9.26
CA SER A 24 -25.09 7.44 -9.85
C SER A 24 -23.94 7.32 -8.85
N GLU A 25 -23.63 8.38 -8.09
CA GLU A 25 -22.58 8.36 -7.07
C GLU A 25 -22.87 7.33 -5.97
N THR A 26 -24.16 7.16 -5.64
CA THR A 26 -24.60 6.14 -4.67
C THR A 26 -24.35 4.72 -5.20
N SER A 27 -24.51 4.50 -6.51
CA SER A 27 -24.32 3.18 -7.14
C SER A 27 -22.84 2.78 -7.18
N ALA A 28 -21.94 3.66 -7.62
CA ALA A 28 -20.49 3.41 -7.61
C ALA A 28 -19.96 3.19 -6.18
N HIS A 29 -20.45 3.99 -5.23
CA HIS A 29 -20.10 3.82 -3.83
C HIS A 29 -20.51 2.44 -3.29
N ASN A 30 -21.72 1.98 -3.59
CA ASN A 30 -22.21 0.67 -3.15
C ASN A 30 -21.43 -0.49 -3.76
N ARG A 31 -21.03 -0.40 -5.05
CA ARG A 31 -20.15 -1.38 -5.71
C ARG A 31 -18.81 -1.45 -5.02
N LEU A 32 -18.19 -0.29 -4.81
CA LEU A 32 -16.90 -0.21 -4.14
C LEU A 32 -16.97 -0.75 -2.72
N LEU A 33 -18.03 -0.46 -1.97
CA LEU A 33 -18.21 -0.97 -0.62
C LEU A 33 -18.30 -2.50 -0.59
N VAL A 34 -19.08 -3.12 -1.48
CA VAL A 34 -19.18 -4.59 -1.55
C VAL A 34 -17.84 -5.20 -1.95
N TRP A 35 -17.15 -4.61 -2.92
CA TRP A 35 -15.83 -5.06 -3.35
C TRP A 35 -14.79 -4.96 -2.22
N GLU A 36 -14.76 -3.85 -1.47
CA GLU A 36 -13.88 -3.66 -0.31
C GLU A 36 -14.21 -4.63 0.84
N LEU A 37 -15.48 -4.93 1.09
CA LEU A 37 -15.88 -5.92 2.09
C LEU A 37 -15.39 -7.33 1.72
N LEU A 38 -15.47 -7.72 0.44
CA LEU A 38 -14.92 -8.99 -0.04
C LEU A 38 -13.38 -9.01 0.05
N ARG A 39 -12.72 -7.88 -0.15
CA ARG A 39 -11.28 -7.75 0.02
C ARG A 39 -10.88 -7.92 1.50
N GLN A 40 -11.58 -7.26 2.41
CA GLN A 40 -11.24 -7.25 3.84
C GLN A 40 -11.57 -8.57 4.53
N HIS A 41 -12.71 -9.17 4.20
CA HIS A 41 -13.25 -10.33 4.92
C HIS A 41 -13.12 -11.64 4.12
N GLY A 42 -12.55 -11.59 2.90
CA GLY A 42 -12.55 -12.75 2.01
C GLY A 42 -13.93 -13.13 1.50
N PRO A 43 -14.15 -14.39 1.07
CA PRO A 43 -15.41 -14.84 0.51
C PRO A 43 -16.57 -14.74 1.50
N GLN A 44 -17.67 -14.07 1.10
CA GLN A 44 -18.85 -13.80 1.92
C GLN A 44 -20.13 -14.26 1.23
N SER A 45 -21.10 -14.72 2.00
CA SER A 45 -22.46 -14.94 1.50
C SER A 45 -23.22 -13.61 1.38
N ARG A 46 -24.28 -13.59 0.55
CA ARG A 46 -25.14 -12.38 0.43
C ARG A 46 -25.72 -11.93 1.77
N SER A 47 -26.00 -12.87 2.69
CA SER A 47 -26.48 -12.50 4.05
C SER A 47 -25.41 -11.81 4.88
N GLN A 48 -24.15 -12.29 4.83
CA GLN A 48 -23.02 -11.64 5.50
C GLN A 48 -22.71 -10.28 4.89
N LEU A 49 -22.67 -10.18 3.55
CA LEU A 49 -22.49 -8.89 2.88
C LEU A 49 -23.58 -7.87 3.24
N ARG A 50 -24.84 -8.33 3.40
CA ARG A 50 -25.95 -7.45 3.86
C ARG A 50 -25.71 -6.93 5.26
N GLU A 51 -25.27 -7.80 6.15
CA GLU A 51 -24.98 -7.43 7.55
C GLU A 51 -23.81 -6.43 7.62
N LEU A 52 -22.71 -6.72 6.96
CA LEU A 52 -21.52 -5.87 6.93
C LEU A 52 -21.78 -4.53 6.24
N SER A 53 -22.48 -4.51 5.11
CA SER A 53 -22.74 -3.29 4.32
C SER A 53 -23.91 -2.46 4.86
N ARG A 54 -24.79 -3.07 5.66
CA ARG A 54 -26.07 -2.49 6.11
C ARG A 54 -26.98 -2.06 4.95
N MET A 55 -26.79 -2.64 3.76
CA MET A 55 -27.64 -2.37 2.60
C MET A 55 -28.97 -3.13 2.67
N GLY A 56 -30.01 -2.58 2.05
CA GLY A 56 -31.27 -3.31 1.81
C GLY A 56 -31.07 -4.50 0.89
N SER A 57 -31.86 -5.56 1.04
CA SER A 57 -31.73 -6.81 0.30
C SER A 57 -31.83 -6.63 -1.23
N SER A 58 -32.69 -5.74 -1.71
CA SER A 58 -32.83 -5.42 -3.13
C SER A 58 -31.61 -4.72 -3.70
N THR A 59 -31.09 -3.72 -2.99
CA THR A 59 -29.89 -2.96 -3.36
C THR A 59 -28.67 -3.90 -3.44
N LEU A 60 -28.44 -4.72 -2.39
CA LEU A 60 -27.33 -5.65 -2.38
C LEU A 60 -27.43 -6.69 -3.51
N THR A 61 -28.65 -7.21 -3.78
CA THR A 61 -28.85 -8.17 -4.86
C THR A 61 -28.50 -7.55 -6.21
N TYR A 62 -28.90 -6.30 -6.44
CA TYR A 62 -28.55 -5.55 -7.64
C TYR A 62 -27.03 -5.35 -7.74
N VAL A 63 -26.38 -4.86 -6.68
CA VAL A 63 -24.94 -4.58 -6.65
C VAL A 63 -24.12 -5.86 -6.91
N VAL A 64 -24.44 -6.97 -6.23
CA VAL A 64 -23.73 -8.23 -6.43
C VAL A 64 -23.91 -8.76 -7.83
N ARG A 65 -25.14 -8.70 -8.41
CA ARG A 65 -25.38 -9.10 -9.79
C ARG A 65 -24.57 -8.26 -10.76
N ASP A 66 -24.55 -6.96 -10.59
CA ASP A 66 -23.82 -6.02 -11.43
C ASP A 66 -22.30 -6.26 -11.38
N LEU A 67 -21.75 -6.50 -10.18
CA LEU A 67 -20.34 -6.90 -10.03
C LEU A 67 -20.01 -8.24 -10.73
N MET A 68 -20.95 -9.19 -10.74
CA MET A 68 -20.80 -10.46 -11.45
C MET A 68 -20.89 -10.28 -12.98
N GLU A 69 -21.81 -9.47 -13.47
CA GLU A 69 -21.96 -9.14 -14.90
C GLU A 69 -20.69 -8.47 -15.47
N HIS A 70 -19.95 -7.75 -14.61
CA HIS A 70 -18.68 -7.11 -14.97
C HIS A 70 -17.44 -7.94 -14.58
N ASN A 71 -17.62 -9.21 -14.24
CA ASN A 71 -16.55 -10.15 -13.88
C ASN A 71 -15.67 -9.74 -12.68
N LEU A 72 -16.09 -8.79 -11.86
CA LEU A 72 -15.35 -8.35 -10.67
C LEU A 72 -15.51 -9.29 -9.49
N VAL A 73 -16.64 -9.99 -9.43
CA VAL A 73 -17.01 -10.95 -8.38
C VAL A 73 -17.53 -12.23 -9.02
N ARG A 74 -17.21 -13.37 -8.44
CA ARG A 74 -17.71 -14.68 -8.88
C ARG A 74 -18.21 -15.53 -7.71
N PRO A 75 -19.05 -16.56 -7.95
CA PRO A 75 -19.38 -17.56 -6.95
C PRO A 75 -18.17 -18.43 -6.61
N LYS A 76 -17.85 -18.61 -5.33
CA LYS A 76 -16.80 -19.53 -4.85
C LYS A 76 -17.31 -20.95 -4.61
N GLY A 77 -18.62 -21.14 -4.58
CA GLY A 77 -19.26 -22.39 -4.19
C GLY A 77 -20.10 -22.26 -2.91
N LYS A 78 -20.53 -23.37 -2.35
CA LYS A 78 -21.46 -23.39 -1.20
C LYS A 78 -20.70 -23.69 0.10
N ARG A 79 -20.93 -22.89 1.13
CA ARG A 79 -20.44 -23.18 2.47
C ARG A 79 -21.12 -24.44 3.01
N LYS A 80 -20.34 -25.38 3.57
CA LYS A 80 -20.90 -26.46 4.41
C LYS A 80 -21.51 -25.79 5.63
N SER A 81 -22.81 -25.91 5.79
CA SER A 81 -23.52 -25.41 6.98
C SER A 81 -23.57 -26.54 8.01
N ASP A 82 -23.15 -26.26 9.22
CA ASP A 82 -23.31 -27.19 10.36
C ASP A 82 -24.75 -27.25 10.87
N THR A 83 -25.64 -26.41 10.32
CA THR A 83 -27.06 -26.35 10.64
C THR A 83 -27.91 -26.78 9.45
N VAL A 84 -29.06 -27.44 9.73
CA VAL A 84 -30.06 -27.84 8.74
C VAL A 84 -30.66 -26.57 8.11
N GLY A 85 -30.16 -26.20 6.91
CA GLY A 85 -30.61 -25.02 6.17
C GLY A 85 -30.09 -25.00 4.74
N LYS A 86 -30.64 -24.12 3.90
CA LYS A 86 -30.22 -23.94 2.50
C LYS A 86 -28.75 -23.50 2.48
N LYS A 87 -27.88 -24.29 1.86
CA LYS A 87 -26.45 -23.97 1.69
C LYS A 87 -26.31 -22.60 1.05
N GLN A 88 -25.59 -21.68 1.73
CA GLN A 88 -25.38 -20.34 1.23
C GLN A 88 -24.23 -20.33 0.22
N GLU A 89 -24.47 -19.70 -0.92
CA GLU A 89 -23.44 -19.47 -1.92
C GLU A 89 -22.54 -18.33 -1.47
N LEU A 90 -21.21 -18.57 -1.49
CA LEU A 90 -20.22 -17.56 -1.19
C LEU A 90 -19.83 -16.82 -2.46
N MET A 91 -19.66 -15.50 -2.34
CA MET A 91 -19.11 -14.63 -3.37
C MET A 91 -17.66 -14.31 -3.01
N GLU A 92 -16.79 -14.29 -4.01
CA GLU A 92 -15.39 -13.87 -3.88
C GLU A 92 -15.04 -12.88 -4.99
N MET A 93 -13.98 -12.12 -4.80
CA MET A 93 -13.37 -11.35 -5.88
C MET A 93 -12.93 -12.30 -6.98
N ASN A 94 -13.13 -11.92 -8.24
CA ASN A 94 -12.69 -12.74 -9.37
C ASN A 94 -11.21 -12.47 -9.66
N PRO A 95 -10.26 -13.39 -9.35
CA PRO A 95 -8.83 -13.17 -9.57
C PRO A 95 -8.49 -12.99 -11.06
N ASP A 96 -9.34 -13.49 -11.96
CA ASP A 96 -9.11 -13.43 -13.40
C ASP A 96 -9.65 -12.15 -14.06
N TYR A 97 -10.18 -11.20 -13.27
CA TYR A 97 -10.62 -9.89 -13.78
C TYR A 97 -9.48 -9.11 -14.45
N GLY A 98 -8.27 -9.20 -13.91
CA GLY A 98 -7.09 -8.52 -14.45
C GLY A 98 -5.84 -8.73 -13.62
N ARG A 99 -4.73 -8.23 -14.15
CA ARG A 99 -3.42 -8.20 -13.49
C ARG A 99 -3.05 -6.75 -13.22
N PHE A 100 -2.33 -6.50 -12.13
CA PHE A 100 -1.92 -5.17 -11.71
C PHE A 100 -0.43 -5.19 -11.41
N GLY A 101 0.32 -4.39 -12.15
CA GLY A 101 1.78 -4.30 -12.00
C GLY A 101 2.17 -3.20 -11.03
N GLY A 102 3.06 -3.52 -10.10
CA GLY A 102 3.73 -2.55 -9.24
C GLY A 102 5.22 -2.51 -9.53
N PHE A 103 5.75 -1.31 -9.72
CA PHE A 103 7.14 -1.07 -10.11
C PHE A 103 7.79 -0.11 -9.14
N PHE A 104 8.80 -0.57 -8.43
CA PHE A 104 9.62 0.29 -7.59
C PHE A 104 10.95 0.57 -8.28
N ILE A 105 11.15 1.83 -8.67
CA ILE A 105 12.35 2.28 -9.39
C ILE A 105 13.32 2.83 -8.35
N GLU A 106 14.38 2.07 -8.07
CA GLU A 106 15.38 2.43 -7.08
C GLU A 106 16.80 2.06 -7.54
N GLY A 107 17.71 3.03 -7.45
CA GLY A 107 19.13 2.78 -7.78
C GLY A 107 19.30 2.29 -9.22
N SER A 108 19.84 1.08 -9.38
CA SER A 108 20.11 0.43 -10.69
C SER A 108 19.16 -0.73 -10.99
N GLU A 109 18.13 -0.93 -10.18
CA GLU A 109 17.18 -2.03 -10.31
C GLU A 109 15.73 -1.55 -10.19
N ILE A 110 14.84 -2.28 -10.83
CA ILE A 110 13.40 -2.14 -10.67
C ILE A 110 12.91 -3.38 -9.94
N SER A 111 12.32 -3.20 -8.76
CA SER A 111 11.56 -4.27 -8.13
C SER A 111 10.16 -4.30 -8.76
N VAL A 112 9.76 -5.45 -9.25
CA VAL A 112 8.47 -5.66 -9.93
C VAL A 112 7.66 -6.66 -9.14
N THR A 113 6.39 -6.35 -8.91
CA THR A 113 5.40 -7.30 -8.39
C THR A 113 4.14 -7.21 -9.22
N VAL A 114 3.60 -8.35 -9.62
CA VAL A 114 2.28 -8.43 -10.29
C VAL A 114 1.33 -9.16 -9.38
N VAL A 115 0.14 -8.59 -9.19
CA VAL A 115 -0.94 -9.22 -8.43
C VAL A 115 -2.17 -9.45 -9.31
N ASP A 116 -2.99 -10.44 -8.96
CA ASP A 116 -4.32 -10.62 -9.53
C ASP A 116 -5.36 -9.69 -8.89
N ALA A 117 -6.60 -9.72 -9.35
CA ALA A 117 -7.66 -8.89 -8.79
C ALA A 117 -8.07 -9.27 -7.36
N ALA A 118 -7.77 -10.48 -6.90
CA ALA A 118 -7.94 -10.89 -5.51
C ALA A 118 -6.79 -10.43 -4.60
N GLY A 119 -5.67 -9.95 -5.18
CA GLY A 119 -4.49 -9.49 -4.46
C GLY A 119 -3.43 -10.57 -4.25
N ASN A 120 -3.57 -11.73 -4.88
CA ASN A 120 -2.54 -12.77 -4.81
C ASN A 120 -1.36 -12.39 -5.71
N GLU A 121 -0.13 -12.60 -5.23
CA GLU A 121 1.08 -12.43 -6.02
C GLU A 121 1.10 -13.44 -7.18
N VAL A 122 1.29 -12.94 -8.39
CA VAL A 122 1.39 -13.73 -9.64
C VAL A 122 2.83 -13.84 -10.09
N ASP A 123 3.59 -12.75 -10.00
CA ASP A 123 5.02 -12.73 -10.32
C ASP A 123 5.74 -11.68 -9.46
N HIS A 124 7.01 -11.94 -9.15
CA HIS A 124 7.90 -11.00 -8.49
C HIS A 124 9.32 -11.14 -9.06
N ARG A 125 9.94 -9.99 -9.38
CA ARG A 125 11.32 -9.95 -9.91
C ARG A 125 12.02 -8.66 -9.55
N ARG A 126 13.36 -8.74 -9.61
CA ARG A 126 14.25 -7.58 -9.72
C ARG A 126 14.86 -7.57 -11.10
N VAL A 127 14.80 -6.45 -11.78
CA VAL A 127 15.27 -6.29 -13.15
C VAL A 127 16.23 -5.11 -13.20
N PRO A 128 17.47 -5.30 -13.64
CA PRO A 128 18.41 -4.19 -13.76
C PRO A 128 18.00 -3.25 -14.89
N TYR A 129 18.28 -1.96 -14.74
CA TYR A 129 18.13 -0.95 -15.78
C TYR A 129 19.36 -0.03 -15.79
N ALA A 130 19.57 0.69 -16.90
CA ALA A 130 20.58 1.72 -16.98
C ALA A 130 20.12 3.02 -16.27
N ASP A 131 20.91 4.07 -16.33
CA ASP A 131 20.85 5.19 -15.41
C ASP A 131 19.67 6.19 -15.61
N SER A 132 18.67 5.92 -16.48
CA SER A 132 17.61 6.87 -16.77
C SER A 132 16.21 6.32 -16.51
N ILE A 133 15.28 7.22 -16.17
CA ILE A 133 13.87 6.85 -16.01
C ILE A 133 13.27 6.33 -17.33
N ASP A 134 13.73 6.81 -18.48
CA ASP A 134 13.26 6.33 -19.78
C ASP A 134 13.77 4.89 -20.05
N ASP A 135 14.97 4.53 -19.62
CA ASP A 135 15.45 3.15 -19.64
C ASP A 135 14.63 2.27 -18.70
N ALA A 136 14.34 2.73 -17.50
CA ALA A 136 13.45 2.02 -16.58
C ALA A 136 12.08 1.72 -17.23
N LEU A 137 11.47 2.71 -17.90
CA LEU A 137 10.21 2.52 -18.62
C LEU A 137 10.34 1.54 -19.81
N ASN A 138 11.49 1.52 -20.49
CA ASN A 138 11.75 0.54 -21.55
C ASN A 138 11.86 -0.89 -21.00
N VAL A 139 12.60 -1.08 -19.90
CA VAL A 139 12.74 -2.36 -19.23
C VAL A 139 11.38 -2.86 -18.70
N ILE A 140 10.57 -1.97 -18.12
CA ILE A 140 9.20 -2.29 -17.69
C ILE A 140 8.34 -2.75 -18.88
N GLY A 141 8.44 -2.08 -20.03
CA GLY A 141 7.74 -2.48 -21.25
C GLY A 141 8.13 -3.89 -21.71
N GLN A 142 9.42 -4.17 -21.78
CA GLN A 142 9.92 -5.51 -22.13
C GLN A 142 9.47 -6.59 -21.14
N TYR A 143 9.46 -6.27 -19.85
CA TYR A 143 8.95 -7.17 -18.82
C TYR A 143 7.47 -7.48 -19.02
N MET A 144 6.65 -6.45 -19.33
CA MET A 144 5.21 -6.65 -19.55
C MET A 144 4.95 -7.49 -20.81
N ASP A 145 5.70 -7.26 -21.89
CA ASP A 145 5.62 -8.07 -23.12
C ASP A 145 5.99 -9.53 -22.87
N ASP A 146 7.07 -9.77 -22.11
CA ASP A 146 7.52 -11.12 -21.71
C ASP A 146 6.47 -11.80 -20.79
N LEU A 147 5.84 -11.07 -19.90
CA LEU A 147 4.79 -11.60 -19.03
C LEU A 147 3.55 -12.03 -19.85
N ILE A 148 3.17 -11.25 -20.85
CA ILE A 148 2.09 -11.60 -21.80
C ILE A 148 2.48 -12.86 -22.60
N GLY A 149 3.72 -12.91 -23.11
CA GLY A 149 4.25 -14.05 -23.86
C GLY A 149 4.32 -15.35 -23.06
N ARG A 150 4.39 -15.28 -21.72
CA ARG A 150 4.43 -16.45 -20.82
C ARG A 150 3.06 -16.97 -20.39
N GLY A 151 1.98 -16.40 -20.89
CA GLY A 151 0.64 -16.93 -20.65
C GLY A 151 -0.17 -16.20 -19.58
N LEU A 152 -0.01 -14.89 -19.45
CA LEU A 152 -1.13 -14.10 -18.98
C LEU A 152 -2.31 -14.47 -19.85
N SER A 153 -3.30 -15.16 -19.26
CA SER A 153 -4.50 -15.55 -19.96
C SER A 153 -5.09 -14.34 -20.69
N PRO A 154 -5.57 -14.50 -21.93
CA PRO A 154 -6.32 -13.45 -22.61
C PRO A 154 -7.50 -12.95 -21.77
N ASP A 155 -8.00 -13.77 -20.85
CA ASP A 155 -9.10 -13.49 -19.94
C ASP A 155 -8.66 -12.68 -18.70
N ALA A 156 -7.35 -12.43 -18.50
CA ALA A 156 -6.82 -11.67 -17.38
C ALA A 156 -5.74 -10.66 -17.84
N PRO A 157 -6.12 -9.60 -18.57
CA PRO A 157 -5.19 -8.62 -19.10
C PRO A 157 -4.55 -7.78 -17.99
N MET A 158 -3.43 -7.09 -18.31
CA MET A 158 -2.92 -6.02 -17.47
C MET A 158 -3.96 -4.90 -17.41
N ALA A 159 -4.45 -4.58 -16.19
CA ALA A 159 -5.57 -3.68 -15.98
C ALA A 159 -5.19 -2.39 -15.22
N GLY A 160 -3.97 -2.30 -14.71
CA GLY A 160 -3.48 -1.10 -14.03
C GLY A 160 -2.01 -1.19 -13.62
N LEU A 161 -1.35 -0.04 -13.49
CA LEU A 161 0.06 0.08 -13.15
C LEU A 161 0.24 0.98 -11.94
N GLY A 162 1.15 0.60 -11.04
CA GLY A 162 1.58 1.39 -9.90
C GLY A 162 3.08 1.64 -9.96
N PHE A 163 3.48 2.87 -9.76
CA PHE A 163 4.88 3.29 -9.73
C PHE A 163 5.22 3.82 -8.36
N ALA A 164 6.19 3.19 -7.74
CA ALA A 164 6.81 3.63 -6.51
C ALA A 164 8.12 4.35 -6.84
N VAL A 165 8.30 5.54 -6.30
CA VAL A 165 9.53 6.30 -6.47
C VAL A 165 9.98 6.88 -5.13
N PRO A 166 11.30 6.95 -4.86
CA PRO A 166 11.81 7.62 -3.68
C PRO A 166 11.68 9.13 -3.84
N GLY A 167 11.02 9.81 -2.90
CA GLY A 167 10.84 11.26 -2.88
C GLY A 167 9.39 11.71 -2.83
N ILE A 168 9.15 12.97 -3.17
CA ILE A 168 7.84 13.61 -3.09
C ILE A 168 7.11 13.45 -4.41
N THR A 169 5.91 12.88 -4.36
CA THR A 169 5.04 12.66 -5.52
C THR A 169 3.71 13.39 -5.33
N ASP A 170 3.13 13.88 -6.41
CA ASP A 170 1.73 14.32 -6.41
C ASP A 170 0.86 13.17 -6.92
N PHE A 171 0.26 12.44 -6.00
CA PHE A 171 -0.64 11.32 -6.28
C PHE A 171 -1.81 11.69 -7.22
N ARG A 172 -2.25 12.95 -7.22
CA ARG A 172 -3.40 13.41 -8.03
C ARG A 172 -3.05 13.55 -9.50
N SER A 173 -1.89 14.16 -9.78
CA SER A 173 -1.41 14.33 -11.15
C SER A 173 -0.57 13.15 -11.63
N GLY A 174 0.01 12.38 -10.71
CA GLY A 174 0.98 11.32 -11.00
C GLY A 174 2.35 11.88 -11.38
N LYS A 175 2.67 13.09 -10.92
CA LYS A 175 3.98 13.71 -11.11
C LYS A 175 4.94 13.37 -9.97
N ILE A 176 6.22 13.26 -10.31
CA ILE A 176 7.31 13.32 -9.35
C ILE A 176 7.63 14.79 -9.10
N VAL A 177 7.26 15.30 -7.92
CA VAL A 177 7.55 16.69 -7.53
C VAL A 177 9.05 16.86 -7.34
N GLN A 178 9.66 15.94 -6.57
CA GLN A 178 11.09 15.91 -6.34
C GLN A 178 11.55 14.51 -5.97
N SER A 179 12.55 14.00 -6.67
CA SER A 179 13.30 12.80 -6.30
C SER A 179 14.80 13.08 -6.41
N TRP A 180 15.44 13.26 -5.26
CA TRP A 180 16.90 13.48 -5.23
C TRP A 180 17.66 12.23 -5.69
N ARG A 181 17.11 11.06 -5.40
CA ARG A 181 17.72 9.77 -5.73
C ARG A 181 17.70 9.45 -7.22
N LEU A 182 16.62 9.85 -7.91
CA LEU A 182 16.48 9.69 -9.36
C LEU A 182 16.93 10.93 -10.15
N GLY A 183 17.34 12.02 -9.47
CA GLY A 183 17.72 13.27 -10.11
C GLY A 183 16.56 13.95 -10.84
N LEU A 184 15.32 13.75 -10.42
CA LEU A 184 14.12 14.24 -11.09
C LEU A 184 13.44 15.35 -10.29
N SER A 185 12.93 16.36 -11.01
CA SER A 185 12.11 17.46 -10.45
C SER A 185 11.01 17.83 -11.45
N ASP A 186 9.79 18.04 -10.94
CA ASP A 186 8.57 18.34 -11.73
C ASP A 186 8.40 17.45 -12.97
N TYR A 187 8.62 16.15 -12.81
CA TYR A 187 8.60 15.18 -13.89
C TYR A 187 7.23 14.52 -14.04
N ASP A 188 6.61 14.62 -15.23
CA ASP A 188 5.31 14.03 -15.53
C ASP A 188 5.43 12.54 -15.90
N LEU A 189 5.63 11.70 -14.90
CA LEU A 189 5.69 10.26 -15.09
C LEU A 189 4.36 9.71 -15.60
N ALA A 190 3.25 10.19 -15.05
CA ALA A 190 1.93 9.71 -15.43
C ALA A 190 1.59 10.02 -16.90
N GLY A 191 1.98 11.20 -17.40
CA GLY A 191 1.82 11.54 -18.81
C GLY A 191 2.55 10.56 -19.72
N LYS A 192 3.82 10.29 -19.46
CA LYS A 192 4.63 9.34 -20.23
C LYS A 192 4.08 7.91 -20.20
N VAL A 193 3.64 7.45 -19.03
CA VAL A 193 3.07 6.11 -18.85
C VAL A 193 1.73 5.98 -19.59
N ARG A 194 0.85 7.01 -19.53
CA ARG A 194 -0.42 7.02 -20.27
C ARG A 194 -0.21 7.03 -21.77
N GLU A 195 0.73 7.83 -22.26
CA GLU A 195 1.08 7.88 -23.69
C GLU A 195 1.53 6.50 -24.19
N ARG A 196 2.29 5.76 -23.38
CA ARG A 196 2.86 4.48 -23.79
C ARG A 196 1.89 3.30 -23.68
N TRP A 197 1.09 3.23 -22.62
CA TRP A 197 0.25 2.06 -22.32
C TRP A 197 -1.25 2.32 -22.24
N GLY A 198 -1.67 3.58 -22.07
CA GLY A 198 -3.07 3.97 -22.11
C GLY A 198 -3.98 3.37 -21.03
N MET A 199 -3.40 2.91 -19.90
CA MET A 199 -4.15 2.24 -18.84
C MET A 199 -4.15 3.03 -17.52
N PRO A 200 -5.07 2.71 -16.58
CA PRO A 200 -5.09 3.30 -15.25
C PRO A 200 -3.74 3.16 -14.55
N LEU A 201 -3.30 4.22 -13.89
CA LEU A 201 -2.05 4.19 -13.15
C LEU A 201 -2.08 5.05 -11.90
N VAL A 202 -1.19 4.70 -10.97
CA VAL A 202 -0.88 5.49 -9.78
C VAL A 202 0.63 5.70 -9.67
N VAL A 203 1.04 6.87 -9.16
CA VAL A 203 2.43 7.18 -8.81
C VAL A 203 2.43 7.66 -7.37
N GLU A 204 3.20 7.02 -6.50
CA GLU A 204 3.27 7.41 -5.09
C GLU A 204 4.68 7.17 -4.52
N ASN A 205 4.94 7.77 -3.37
CA ASN A 205 6.16 7.59 -2.61
C ASN A 205 6.33 6.14 -2.14
N ASP A 206 7.57 5.64 -2.14
CA ASP A 206 7.95 4.27 -1.79
C ASP A 206 7.49 3.86 -0.38
N VAL A 207 7.73 4.71 0.63
CA VAL A 207 7.36 4.42 2.03
C VAL A 207 5.84 4.37 2.20
N LYS A 208 5.11 5.24 1.51
CA LYS A 208 3.64 5.22 1.52
C LYS A 208 3.09 3.95 0.88
N LEU A 209 3.72 3.45 -0.19
CA LEU A 209 3.31 2.22 -0.83
C LEU A 209 3.66 0.98 0.00
N ALA A 210 4.83 0.94 0.65
CA ALA A 210 5.13 -0.11 1.61
C ALA A 210 4.10 -0.16 2.76
N SER A 211 3.73 1.00 3.28
CA SER A 211 2.66 1.13 4.28
C SER A 211 1.31 0.61 3.76
N TRP A 212 1.00 0.87 2.49
CA TRP A 212 -0.22 0.39 1.85
C TRP A 212 -0.26 -1.14 1.74
N ALA A 213 0.88 -1.79 1.43
CA ALA A 213 0.98 -3.25 1.43
C ALA A 213 0.64 -3.86 2.79
N GLU A 214 1.16 -3.28 3.89
CA GLU A 214 0.82 -3.70 5.25
C GLU A 214 -0.68 -3.56 5.55
N ALA A 215 -1.29 -2.44 5.15
CA ALA A 215 -2.71 -2.21 5.36
C ALA A 215 -3.58 -3.19 4.56
N GLU A 216 -3.19 -3.50 3.34
CA GLU A 216 -3.89 -4.49 2.50
C GLU A 216 -3.83 -5.90 3.12
N GLN A 217 -2.68 -6.30 3.67
CA GLN A 217 -2.52 -7.60 4.32
C GLN A 217 -3.35 -7.71 5.61
N LEU A 218 -3.42 -6.65 6.40
CA LEU A 218 -4.22 -6.63 7.63
C LEU A 218 -5.72 -6.69 7.34
N GLY A 219 -6.17 -6.17 6.21
CA GLY A 219 -7.56 -6.26 5.80
C GLY A 219 -8.52 -5.72 6.87
N ALA A 220 -9.35 -6.60 7.44
CA ALA A 220 -10.30 -6.25 8.49
C ALA A 220 -9.65 -5.97 9.86
N ASP A 221 -8.42 -6.46 10.07
CA ASP A 221 -7.66 -6.26 11.31
C ASP A 221 -6.80 -4.99 11.26
N LEU A 222 -6.94 -4.17 10.20
CA LEU A 222 -6.25 -2.89 10.09
C LEU A 222 -6.68 -1.97 11.25
N PRO A 223 -5.74 -1.51 12.08
CA PRO A 223 -6.06 -0.61 13.17
C PRO A 223 -6.52 0.75 12.66
N GLU A 224 -7.21 1.51 13.50
CA GLU A 224 -7.72 2.84 13.15
C GLU A 224 -6.60 3.80 12.74
N SER A 225 -5.43 3.69 13.39
CA SER A 225 -4.24 4.48 13.07
C SER A 225 -2.98 3.59 13.12
N MET A 226 -2.14 3.68 12.09
CA MET A 226 -0.89 2.96 11.94
C MET A 226 0.20 3.89 11.42
N ILE A 227 1.37 3.83 12.01
CA ILE A 227 2.60 4.40 11.47
C ILE A 227 3.41 3.30 10.78
N PHE A 228 3.91 3.57 9.59
CA PHE A 228 4.98 2.82 8.95
C PHE A 228 6.22 3.70 8.89
N LEU A 229 7.32 3.23 9.45
CA LEU A 229 8.61 3.94 9.46
C LEU A 229 9.65 3.09 8.74
N ALA A 230 10.17 3.57 7.62
CA ALA A 230 11.28 2.96 6.91
C ALA A 230 12.59 3.62 7.30
N LEU A 231 13.57 2.80 7.69
CA LEU A 231 14.95 3.22 7.84
C LEU A 231 15.82 2.43 6.88
N ASN A 232 16.50 3.15 6.01
CA ASN A 232 17.42 2.55 5.05
C ASN A 232 18.86 2.86 5.44
N ALA A 233 19.67 1.83 5.59
CA ALA A 233 21.09 1.95 5.87
C ALA A 233 21.90 1.57 4.62
N THR A 234 22.85 2.43 4.22
CA THR A 234 23.87 1.99 3.26
C THR A 234 24.84 1.04 3.95
N THR A 235 25.04 -0.09 3.34
CA THR A 235 26.19 -0.96 3.61
C THR A 235 27.32 -0.61 2.63
N ASP A 236 27.73 0.64 2.58
CA ASP A 236 28.88 1.00 1.74
C ASP A 236 30.15 0.32 2.27
N ARG A 237 31.10 0.04 1.38
CA ARG A 237 32.35 -0.69 1.66
C ARG A 237 33.24 -0.07 2.75
N ALA A 238 32.83 1.07 3.29
CA ALA A 238 33.44 1.72 4.45
C ALA A 238 32.96 1.06 5.76
N GLU A 239 33.77 1.07 6.81
CA GLU A 239 33.55 0.41 8.10
C GLU A 239 32.31 0.90 8.90
N SER A 240 31.53 1.86 8.39
CA SER A 240 30.30 2.38 9.01
C SER A 240 29.11 2.23 8.06
N ALA A 241 28.02 1.65 8.57
CA ALA A 241 26.72 1.75 7.92
C ALA A 241 26.08 3.07 8.33
N GLU A 242 25.91 3.99 7.41
CA GLU A 242 25.15 5.23 7.68
C GLU A 242 23.68 5.03 7.32
N LEU A 243 22.79 5.47 8.20
CA LEU A 243 21.37 5.57 7.88
C LEU A 243 21.20 6.74 6.91
N TYR A 244 20.93 6.44 5.63
CA TYR A 244 20.87 7.46 4.58
C TYR A 244 19.45 7.93 4.24
N GLY A 245 18.43 7.17 4.65
CA GLY A 245 17.04 7.51 4.37
C GLY A 245 16.13 7.15 5.55
N MET A 246 15.31 8.10 5.95
CA MET A 246 14.23 7.87 6.90
C MET A 246 12.96 8.46 6.32
N GLY A 247 11.95 7.62 6.14
CA GLY A 247 10.63 8.03 5.68
C GLY A 247 9.55 7.44 6.57
N MET A 248 8.46 8.18 6.73
CA MET A 248 7.31 7.76 7.49
C MET A 248 6.05 7.81 6.63
N SER A 249 5.15 6.91 6.87
CA SER A 249 3.77 6.98 6.37
C SER A 249 2.79 6.81 7.51
N VAL A 250 1.69 7.53 7.45
CA VAL A 250 0.58 7.38 8.40
C VAL A 250 -0.63 6.89 7.62
N ILE A 251 -1.23 5.79 8.10
CA ILE A 251 -2.55 5.34 7.68
C ILE A 251 -3.50 5.62 8.84
N GLN A 252 -4.56 6.38 8.56
CA GLN A 252 -5.59 6.70 9.52
C GLN A 252 -6.97 6.45 8.91
N HIS A 253 -7.82 5.69 9.62
CA HIS A 253 -9.13 5.25 9.10
C HIS A 253 -9.05 4.59 7.72
N GLY A 254 -8.01 3.76 7.48
CA GLY A 254 -7.79 3.09 6.20
C GLY A 254 -7.35 4.00 5.05
N GLN A 255 -6.80 5.19 5.35
CA GLN A 255 -6.40 6.19 4.37
C GLN A 255 -4.95 6.64 4.57
N LEU A 256 -4.19 6.69 3.49
CA LEU A 256 -2.85 7.30 3.48
C LEU A 256 -2.95 8.81 3.70
N GLN A 257 -2.14 9.32 4.63
CA GLN A 257 -2.05 10.74 4.93
C GLN A 257 -0.92 11.39 4.11
N SER A 258 -1.28 12.09 3.03
CA SER A 258 -0.28 12.71 2.14
C SER A 258 0.10 14.14 2.56
N GLY A 259 -0.72 14.80 3.41
CA GLY A 259 -0.55 16.21 3.75
C GLY A 259 -0.98 17.16 2.62
N SER A 260 -0.93 18.46 2.89
CA SER A 260 -1.40 19.48 1.94
C SER A 260 -0.48 19.65 0.73
N HIS A 261 0.80 19.30 0.86
CA HIS A 261 1.83 19.44 -0.17
C HIS A 261 2.48 18.10 -0.52
N ASN A 262 1.80 16.99 -0.22
CA ASN A 262 2.26 15.62 -0.44
C ASN A 262 3.54 15.20 0.32
N GLY A 263 4.09 16.07 1.15
CA GLY A 263 5.34 15.86 1.91
C GLY A 263 5.13 15.29 3.32
N ALA A 264 3.93 14.82 3.68
CA ALA A 264 3.73 14.19 4.97
C ALA A 264 4.59 12.93 5.09
N GLY A 265 5.37 12.82 6.17
CA GLY A 265 6.27 11.70 6.41
C GLY A 265 7.72 11.90 5.95
N GLU A 266 8.05 13.02 5.32
CA GLU A 266 9.44 13.38 5.03
C GLU A 266 10.13 13.82 6.33
N LEU A 267 11.04 12.99 6.83
CA LEU A 267 11.66 13.14 8.15
C LEU A 267 13.11 13.69 8.12
N ASP A 268 13.59 14.18 6.99
CA ASP A 268 14.97 14.67 6.85
C ASP A 268 15.33 15.79 7.83
N GLY A 269 14.37 16.66 8.15
CA GLY A 269 14.55 17.70 9.18
C GLY A 269 14.71 17.12 10.58
N LEU A 270 13.96 16.10 10.90
CA LEU A 270 13.99 15.43 12.19
C LEU A 270 15.31 14.66 12.40
N ARG A 271 15.83 14.02 11.34
CA ARG A 271 17.14 13.35 11.36
C ARG A 271 18.28 14.28 11.81
N LYS A 272 18.23 15.54 11.41
CA LYS A 272 19.22 16.54 11.83
C LYS A 272 19.13 16.92 13.31
N LEU A 273 17.95 16.78 13.91
CA LEU A 273 17.72 17.10 15.32
C LEU A 273 18.12 15.96 16.27
N ILE A 274 18.03 14.71 15.80
CA ILE A 274 18.24 13.51 16.62
C ILE A 274 19.72 13.08 16.62
N GLY A 275 20.55 13.73 15.80
CA GLY A 275 21.96 13.35 15.67
C GLY A 275 22.19 12.20 14.71
N ASP A 276 23.42 11.75 14.65
CA ASP A 276 23.85 10.67 13.76
C ASP A 276 23.53 9.31 14.40
N MET A 277 22.31 8.79 14.21
CA MET A 277 21.99 7.39 14.54
C MET A 277 22.81 6.47 13.63
N LYS A 278 24.02 6.12 14.05
CA LYS A 278 24.94 5.29 13.27
C LYS A 278 25.03 3.90 13.86
N LEU A 279 25.01 2.93 12.97
CA LEU A 279 25.33 1.55 13.28
C LEU A 279 26.56 1.15 12.47
N ASN A 280 27.55 0.55 13.13
CA ASN A 280 28.67 -0.06 12.41
C ASN A 280 28.30 -1.44 11.88
N HIS A 281 29.11 -2.01 10.98
CA HIS A 281 28.85 -3.33 10.39
C HIS A 281 28.66 -4.45 11.41
N LYS A 282 29.36 -4.42 12.55
CA LYS A 282 29.21 -5.40 13.62
C LYS A 282 27.83 -5.27 14.24
N GLN A 283 27.39 -4.05 14.53
CA GLN A 283 26.08 -3.77 15.12
C GLN A 283 24.93 -4.17 14.18
N VAL A 284 25.06 -3.91 12.85
CA VAL A 284 24.08 -4.38 11.86
C VAL A 284 23.98 -5.91 11.84
N LYS A 285 25.10 -6.62 11.94
CA LYS A 285 25.10 -8.07 12.03
C LYS A 285 24.45 -8.56 13.32
N LEU A 286 24.71 -7.91 14.46
CA LEU A 286 24.10 -8.24 15.75
C LEU A 286 22.58 -7.99 15.74
N LEU A 287 22.11 -6.94 15.10
CA LEU A 287 20.67 -6.69 14.91
C LEU A 287 19.96 -7.82 14.16
N ARG A 288 20.64 -8.43 13.18
CA ARG A 288 20.07 -9.48 12.33
C ARG A 288 20.25 -10.89 12.89
N ALA A 289 21.24 -11.09 13.72
CA ALA A 289 21.51 -12.40 14.31
C ALA A 289 20.44 -12.78 15.33
N PRO A 290 19.95 -14.03 15.34
CA PRO A 290 19.05 -14.50 16.40
C PRO A 290 19.67 -14.26 17.78
N ALA A 291 18.93 -13.66 18.69
CA ALA A 291 19.38 -13.35 20.04
C ALA A 291 18.21 -13.32 21.02
N ASP A 292 18.42 -13.86 22.22
CA ASP A 292 17.45 -13.82 23.31
C ASP A 292 17.53 -12.49 24.11
N LYS A 293 18.65 -11.79 23.99
CA LYS A 293 18.88 -10.50 24.65
C LYS A 293 19.59 -9.55 23.68
N LEU A 294 19.27 -8.27 23.85
CA LEU A 294 19.94 -7.20 23.11
C LEU A 294 21.43 -7.15 23.46
N ASP A 295 22.29 -7.01 22.44
CA ASP A 295 23.71 -6.76 22.65
C ASP A 295 23.91 -5.33 23.17
N ALA A 296 24.72 -5.19 24.22
CA ALA A 296 24.96 -3.91 24.90
C ALA A 296 25.51 -2.82 23.97
N SER A 297 26.18 -3.18 22.88
CA SER A 297 26.68 -2.21 21.91
C SER A 297 25.57 -1.52 21.09
N LEU A 298 24.35 -2.05 21.11
CA LEU A 298 23.17 -1.49 20.44
C LEU A 298 22.37 -0.53 21.33
N GLU A 299 22.64 -0.52 22.65
CA GLU A 299 21.95 0.31 23.62
C GLU A 299 21.87 1.80 23.23
N PRO A 300 22.97 2.49 22.82
CA PRO A 300 22.91 3.89 22.45
C PRO A 300 21.99 4.16 21.24
N PHE A 301 22.03 3.27 20.26
CA PHE A 301 21.16 3.38 19.08
C PHE A 301 19.67 3.21 19.45
N ILE A 302 19.36 2.21 20.27
CA ILE A 302 17.98 1.95 20.68
C ILE A 302 17.45 3.06 21.56
N ASP A 303 18.25 3.60 22.48
CA ASP A 303 17.86 4.74 23.30
C ASP A 303 17.45 5.96 22.47
N GLU A 304 18.23 6.28 21.46
CA GLU A 304 17.96 7.41 20.59
C GLU A 304 16.77 7.15 19.67
N PHE A 305 16.70 5.94 19.12
CA PHE A 305 15.61 5.51 18.25
C PHE A 305 14.26 5.43 19.00
N SER A 306 14.27 4.95 20.25
CA SER A 306 13.05 4.91 21.07
C SER A 306 12.53 6.31 21.41
N ARG A 307 13.41 7.29 21.64
CA ARG A 307 12.99 8.70 21.83
C ARG A 307 12.33 9.28 20.59
N LEU A 308 12.91 9.02 19.40
CA LEU A 308 12.30 9.41 18.13
C LEU A 308 10.91 8.82 17.99
N LEU A 309 10.80 7.51 18.16
CA LEU A 309 9.51 6.82 18.04
C LEU A 309 8.50 7.33 19.05
N SER A 310 8.91 7.61 20.29
CA SER A 310 8.01 8.17 21.30
C SER A 310 7.43 9.51 20.87
N ILE A 311 8.24 10.40 20.27
CA ILE A 311 7.74 11.67 19.71
C ILE A 311 6.71 11.42 18.60
N LEU A 312 7.00 10.53 17.66
CA LEU A 312 6.08 10.22 16.56
C LEU A 312 4.78 9.58 17.06
N VAL A 313 4.88 8.70 18.05
CA VAL A 313 3.75 8.05 18.70
C VAL A 313 2.89 9.07 19.45
N ASP A 314 3.47 10.01 20.18
CA ASP A 314 2.73 11.05 20.89
C ASP A 314 2.05 12.05 19.92
N LEU A 315 2.64 12.31 18.73
CA LEU A 315 2.06 13.19 17.71
C LEU A 315 0.90 12.57 16.95
N VAL A 316 0.94 11.26 16.70
CA VAL A 316 -0.02 10.56 15.80
C VAL A 316 -1.02 9.72 16.58
N ASP A 317 -0.65 9.27 17.78
CA ASP A 317 -1.41 8.33 18.63
C ASP A 317 -1.83 7.05 17.88
N PRO A 318 -0.85 6.30 17.30
CA PRO A 318 -1.16 5.11 16.53
C PRO A 318 -1.40 3.91 17.45
N ALA A 319 -2.20 2.95 16.99
CA ALA A 319 -2.31 1.64 17.64
C ALA A 319 -1.17 0.68 17.26
N SER A 320 -0.50 0.93 16.13
CA SER A 320 0.62 0.11 15.66
C SER A 320 1.69 0.94 14.95
N VAL A 321 2.95 0.58 15.20
CA VAL A 321 4.11 1.07 14.46
C VAL A 321 4.75 -0.11 13.73
N VAL A 322 4.90 0.00 12.42
CA VAL A 322 5.56 -0.99 11.58
C VAL A 322 6.92 -0.46 11.16
N LEU A 323 7.97 -1.23 11.37
CA LEU A 323 9.33 -0.88 10.97
C LEU A 323 9.70 -1.61 9.68
N GLY A 324 10.03 -0.84 8.65
CA GLY A 324 10.47 -1.32 7.34
C GLY A 324 11.93 -0.98 7.04
N GLY A 325 12.37 -1.35 5.83
CA GLY A 325 13.72 -1.14 5.36
C GLY A 325 14.74 -1.98 6.12
N SER A 326 15.88 -1.42 6.49
CA SER A 326 16.97 -2.18 7.13
C SER A 326 16.63 -2.73 8.51
N LEU A 327 15.58 -2.22 9.17
CA LEU A 327 15.16 -2.67 10.50
C LEU A 327 14.13 -3.80 10.47
N GLU A 328 13.50 -4.10 9.34
CA GLU A 328 12.52 -5.19 9.24
C GLU A 328 13.10 -6.57 9.53
N VAL A 329 14.39 -6.73 9.34
CA VAL A 329 15.14 -7.97 9.59
C VAL A 329 15.83 -7.98 10.96
N ALA A 330 15.55 -7.02 11.83
CA ALA A 330 16.06 -7.02 13.19
C ALA A 330 15.47 -8.19 13.99
N ASN A 331 16.25 -8.68 14.96
CA ASN A 331 15.85 -9.82 15.80
C ASN A 331 14.77 -9.46 16.83
N GLY A 332 14.17 -10.49 17.44
CA GLY A 332 13.10 -10.32 18.44
C GLY A 332 13.54 -9.46 19.63
N ALA A 333 14.77 -9.67 20.15
CA ALA A 333 15.29 -8.92 21.29
C ALA A 333 15.35 -7.39 21.05
N PHE A 334 15.57 -6.97 19.79
CA PHE A 334 15.49 -5.57 19.40
C PHE A 334 14.05 -5.04 19.54
N PHE A 335 13.07 -5.76 18.98
CA PHE A 335 11.68 -5.33 19.05
C PHE A 335 11.14 -5.36 20.49
N ASP A 336 11.50 -6.35 21.28
CA ASP A 336 11.11 -6.45 22.71
C ASP A 336 11.66 -5.25 23.50
N SER A 337 12.96 -4.95 23.35
CA SER A 337 13.59 -3.80 24.01
C SER A 337 12.98 -2.47 23.56
N LEU A 338 12.65 -2.34 22.27
CA LEU A 338 12.05 -1.13 21.73
C LEU A 338 10.62 -0.92 22.25
N ASN A 339 9.81 -1.97 22.26
CA ASN A 339 8.44 -1.93 22.82
C ASN A 339 8.46 -1.55 24.31
N GLU A 340 9.34 -2.14 25.11
CA GLU A 340 9.48 -1.83 26.53
C GLU A 340 9.82 -0.36 26.74
N ARG A 341 10.83 0.19 26.02
CA ARG A 341 11.27 1.58 26.15
C ARG A 341 10.21 2.58 25.76
N ILE A 342 9.53 2.37 24.65
CA ILE A 342 8.46 3.27 24.18
C ILE A 342 7.32 3.29 25.20
N MET A 343 6.94 2.14 25.75
CA MET A 343 5.90 2.07 26.77
C MET A 343 6.26 2.83 28.04
N HIS A 344 7.55 2.82 28.46
CA HIS A 344 8.02 3.58 29.61
C HIS A 344 8.13 5.09 29.37
N GLN A 345 8.36 5.52 28.13
CA GLN A 345 8.57 6.95 27.78
C GLN A 345 7.26 7.70 27.49
N ARG A 346 6.15 6.98 27.28
CA ARG A 346 4.86 7.61 26.93
C ARG A 346 4.25 8.35 28.12
N ILE A 347 3.70 9.54 27.84
CA ILE A 347 2.95 10.35 28.81
C ILE A 347 1.65 9.63 29.26
N LEU A 348 1.02 8.87 28.36
CA LEU A 348 -0.23 8.16 28.60
C LEU A 348 0.02 6.71 29.02
N HIS A 349 0.82 6.48 30.07
CA HIS A 349 1.07 5.15 30.61
C HIS A 349 -0.22 4.39 30.91
N GLY A 350 -0.32 3.15 30.40
CA GLY A 350 -1.34 2.17 30.78
C GLY A 350 -2.72 2.35 30.13
N CYS A 351 -2.93 3.34 29.26
CA CYS A 351 -4.26 3.61 28.70
C CYS A 351 -4.49 2.97 27.32
N ARG A 352 -3.44 2.59 26.58
CA ARG A 352 -3.58 2.06 25.20
C ARG A 352 -2.49 1.05 24.87
N GLU A 353 -2.88 -0.01 24.20
CA GLU A 353 -1.94 -0.97 23.63
C GLU A 353 -1.30 -0.36 22.37
N LEU A 354 0.02 -0.38 22.33
CA LEU A 354 0.82 -0.04 21.17
C LEU A 354 1.71 -1.23 20.84
N THR A 355 1.74 -1.60 19.57
CA THR A 355 2.64 -2.66 19.09
C THR A 355 3.63 -2.10 18.11
N VAL A 356 4.93 -2.29 18.35
CA VAL A 356 6.00 -2.06 17.38
C VAL A 356 6.43 -3.39 16.82
N ARG A 357 6.33 -3.56 15.50
CA ARG A 357 6.62 -4.81 14.82
C ARG A 357 7.39 -4.61 13.51
N PRO A 358 8.07 -5.66 12.99
CA PRO A 358 8.65 -5.59 11.65
C PRO A 358 7.58 -5.57 10.56
N SER A 359 7.96 -5.06 9.37
CA SER A 359 7.20 -5.21 8.14
C SER A 359 7.07 -6.70 7.79
N ALA A 360 5.89 -7.09 7.30
CA ALA A 360 5.62 -8.47 6.90
C ALA A 360 6.04 -8.76 5.46
N HIS A 361 6.22 -7.72 4.64
CA HIS A 361 6.49 -7.87 3.20
C HIS A 361 7.97 -7.80 2.82
N GLY A 362 8.82 -7.28 3.70
CA GLY A 362 10.22 -7.10 3.41
C GLY A 362 10.46 -6.20 2.19
N GLU A 363 11.53 -6.45 1.47
CA GLU A 363 11.92 -5.71 0.26
C GLU A 363 10.86 -5.70 -0.86
N ARG A 364 9.87 -6.60 -0.79
CA ARG A 364 8.77 -6.67 -1.78
C ARG A 364 7.66 -5.67 -1.50
N GLY A 365 7.57 -5.17 -0.26
CA GLY A 365 6.45 -4.36 0.22
C GLY A 365 6.15 -3.14 -0.63
N VAL A 366 7.18 -2.48 -1.15
CA VAL A 366 7.03 -1.27 -1.97
C VAL A 366 6.35 -1.58 -3.30
N ALA A 367 6.87 -2.53 -4.07
CA ALA A 367 6.29 -2.92 -5.36
C ALA A 367 4.92 -3.60 -5.18
N MET A 368 4.75 -4.40 -4.13
CA MET A 368 3.47 -5.00 -3.77
C MET A 368 2.41 -3.93 -3.49
N GLY A 369 2.74 -2.94 -2.67
CA GLY A 369 1.84 -1.82 -2.36
C GLY A 369 1.48 -0.99 -3.60
N ALA A 370 2.43 -0.80 -4.52
CA ALA A 370 2.18 -0.15 -5.81
C ALA A 370 1.16 -0.92 -6.65
N ALA A 371 1.32 -2.24 -6.77
CA ALA A 371 0.38 -3.11 -7.49
C ALA A 371 -1.03 -3.09 -6.84
N MET A 372 -1.09 -3.17 -5.51
CA MET A 372 -2.37 -3.17 -4.78
C MET A 372 -3.09 -1.82 -4.87
N LEU A 373 -2.37 -0.71 -4.80
CA LEU A 373 -2.97 0.61 -4.97
C LEU A 373 -3.45 0.83 -6.42
N ALA A 374 -2.68 0.37 -7.42
CA ALA A 374 -3.09 0.38 -8.82
C ALA A 374 -4.37 -0.44 -9.04
N ARG A 375 -4.46 -1.64 -8.46
CA ARG A 375 -5.66 -2.47 -8.47
C ARG A 375 -6.88 -1.71 -7.95
N ARG A 376 -6.77 -1.08 -6.79
CA ARG A 376 -7.85 -0.31 -6.19
C ARG A 376 -8.27 0.87 -7.06
N ALA A 377 -7.31 1.60 -7.63
CA ALA A 377 -7.59 2.73 -8.52
C ALA A 377 -8.29 2.29 -9.80
N ALA A 378 -7.82 1.23 -10.46
CA ALA A 378 -8.39 0.71 -11.69
C ALA A 378 -9.82 0.17 -11.48
N VAL A 379 -10.07 -0.57 -10.42
CA VAL A 379 -11.42 -1.05 -10.07
C VAL A 379 -12.36 0.12 -9.81
N ARG A 380 -11.92 1.14 -9.09
CA ARG A 380 -12.72 2.35 -8.85
C ARG A 380 -13.03 3.11 -10.14
N GLU A 381 -12.05 3.27 -11.02
CA GLU A 381 -12.24 3.92 -12.32
C GLU A 381 -13.24 3.13 -13.18
N SER A 382 -13.20 1.80 -13.16
CA SER A 382 -14.16 0.97 -13.87
C SER A 382 -15.60 1.24 -13.41
N PHE A 383 -15.85 1.43 -12.13
CA PHE A 383 -17.19 1.76 -11.61
C PHE A 383 -17.69 3.12 -12.09
N THR A 384 -16.81 4.12 -12.16
CA THR A 384 -17.16 5.46 -12.66
C THR A 384 -17.48 5.41 -14.16
N ASN A 385 -16.71 4.67 -14.95
CA ASN A 385 -16.91 4.52 -16.39
C ASN A 385 -18.19 3.76 -16.75
N LEU A 386 -18.61 2.79 -15.93
CA LEU A 386 -19.86 2.08 -16.09
C LEU A 386 -21.08 2.99 -15.96
N GLU A 387 -21.04 3.97 -15.08
CA GLU A 387 -22.12 4.94 -14.88
C GLU A 387 -22.30 5.88 -16.08
N ILE A 388 -21.19 6.34 -16.67
CA ILE A 388 -21.23 7.19 -17.84
C ILE A 388 -21.90 6.48 -19.02
N LYS A 389 -21.69 5.17 -19.18
CA LYS A 389 -22.32 4.37 -20.25
C LYS A 389 -23.81 4.13 -20.00
N THR A 390 -24.21 3.96 -18.75
CA THR A 390 -25.62 3.68 -18.37
C THR A 390 -26.48 4.94 -18.50
N ASN A 391 -25.93 6.13 -18.23
CA ASN A 391 -26.64 7.41 -18.34
C ASN A 391 -26.73 7.93 -19.79
N ARG A 392 -26.09 7.28 -20.77
CA ARG A 392 -26.17 7.61 -22.22
C ARG A 392 -27.14 6.71 -23.00
N LYS A 393 -27.79 5.77 -22.36
CA LYS A 393 -28.85 4.94 -22.94
C LYS A 393 -30.22 5.36 -22.35
#